data_857746017f28fcf32b01eb9deb36b3d9
#
_entry.id   857746017f28fcf32b01eb9deb36b3d9
#
_cell.length_a   1.000
_cell.length_b   1.000
_cell.length_c   1.000
_cell.angle_alpha   90.00
_cell.angle_beta   90.00
_cell.angle_gamma   90.00
#
_symmetry.space_group_name_H-M   'P 1'
#
loop_
_entity.id
_entity.type
_entity.pdbx_description
1 polymer ?
#
loop_
_entity_poly.entity_id
_entity_poly.type
_entity_poly.pdbx_seq_one_letter_code
_entity_poly.pdbx_strand_id
1 'polypeptide(L)'
;MHYRRFGRVNKNVSEIGYGMWGLAGWTGNDEKEINQSLERAVELGCTFYDTAWGYGSGKSEQILGELVHRHSKAGLYVATKIPPKNFTWPSQRGFKLEDCFPASHI
;
A
#
# COMPACT_ATOMS: atom_id res chain seq x y z
N MET A 1 16.55 -2.38 -12.58
CA MET A 1 15.14 -1.95 -12.59
C MET A 1 14.94 -0.93 -13.71
N HIS A 2 13.85 -1.02 -14.47
CA HIS A 2 13.46 0.03 -15.42
C HIS A 2 12.41 0.93 -14.78
N TYR A 3 12.37 2.20 -15.22
CA TYR A 3 11.49 3.22 -14.65
C TYR A 3 10.64 3.84 -15.74
N ARG A 4 9.40 4.17 -15.43
CA ARG A 4 8.47 4.84 -16.32
C ARG A 4 7.80 6.04 -15.65
N ARG A 5 7.43 7.00 -16.47
CA ARG A 5 6.66 8.16 -16.03
C ARG A 5 5.28 7.72 -15.53
N PHE A 6 4.98 8.07 -14.29
CA PHE A 6 3.68 7.79 -13.67
C PHE A 6 2.67 8.89 -14.01
N GLY A 7 2.00 8.70 -15.14
CA GLY A 7 0.91 9.56 -15.57
C GLY A 7 1.22 11.06 -15.55
N ARG A 8 0.27 11.84 -15.01
CA ARG A 8 0.37 13.31 -14.90
C ARG A 8 1.17 13.80 -13.70
N VAL A 9 1.52 12.92 -12.78
CA VAL A 9 2.27 13.27 -11.54
C VAL A 9 3.71 13.70 -11.83
N ASN A 10 4.16 13.48 -13.07
CA ASN A 10 5.52 13.81 -13.53
C ASN A 10 6.65 13.23 -12.66
N LYS A 11 6.44 12.02 -12.18
CA LYS A 11 7.40 11.24 -11.41
C LYS A 11 7.72 9.96 -12.16
N ASN A 12 8.93 9.47 -12.01
CA ASN A 12 9.32 8.16 -12.52
C ASN A 12 9.21 7.14 -11.40
N VAL A 13 8.51 6.04 -11.66
CA VAL A 13 8.39 4.91 -10.75
C VAL A 13 8.96 3.66 -11.42
N SER A 14 9.33 2.67 -10.63
CA SER A 14 9.75 1.37 -11.14
C SER A 14 8.62 0.70 -11.92
N GLU A 15 8.95 0.00 -13.01
CA GLU A 15 7.97 -0.75 -13.83
C GLU A 15 7.30 -1.88 -13.02
N ILE A 16 8.02 -2.40 -12.02
CA ILE A 16 7.51 -3.39 -11.08
C ILE A 16 7.16 -2.65 -9.79
N GLY A 17 5.90 -2.75 -9.37
CA GLY A 17 5.44 -2.29 -8.07
C GLY A 17 5.35 -3.43 -7.06
N TYR A 18 5.44 -3.11 -5.79
CA TYR A 18 5.31 -4.06 -4.69
C TYR A 18 3.89 -3.99 -4.11
N GLY A 19 3.10 -5.04 -4.29
CA GLY A 19 1.76 -5.17 -3.69
C GLY A 19 1.82 -5.76 -2.29
N MET A 20 1.25 -5.07 -1.33
CA MET A 20 1.37 -5.43 0.09
C MET A 20 0.16 -6.20 0.65
N TRP A 21 -0.76 -6.65 -0.21
CA TRP A 21 -1.95 -7.38 0.22
C TRP A 21 -1.61 -8.66 1.01
N GLY A 22 -0.61 -9.42 0.56
CA GLY A 22 -0.17 -10.65 1.21
C GLY A 22 0.50 -10.46 2.59
N LEU A 23 0.80 -9.22 2.99
CA LEU A 23 1.52 -8.92 4.23
C LEU A 23 0.60 -8.62 5.42
N ALA A 24 -0.69 -8.83 5.25
CA ALA A 24 -1.70 -8.44 6.24
C ALA A 24 -2.01 -9.55 7.27
N GLY A 25 -1.16 -10.54 7.39
CA GLY A 25 -1.30 -11.60 8.40
C GLY A 25 -2.15 -12.81 7.98
N TRP A 26 -2.73 -12.81 6.77
CA TRP A 26 -3.54 -13.93 6.27
C TRP A 26 -2.77 -14.96 5.42
N THR A 27 -1.49 -14.72 5.15
CA THR A 27 -0.63 -15.64 4.37
C THR A 27 0.32 -16.47 5.22
N GLY A 28 0.33 -16.28 6.55
CA GLY A 28 1.22 -17.00 7.46
C GLY A 28 2.67 -16.54 7.43
N ASN A 29 3.01 -15.48 6.71
CA ASN A 29 4.36 -14.93 6.69
C ASN A 29 4.72 -14.31 8.03
N ASP A 30 5.95 -14.53 8.47
CA ASP A 30 6.45 -13.86 9.67
C ASP A 30 6.92 -12.41 9.35
N GLU A 31 6.99 -11.60 10.37
CA GLU A 31 7.35 -10.18 10.24
C GLU A 31 8.81 -9.99 9.77
N LYS A 32 9.69 -10.94 10.08
CA LYS A 32 11.08 -10.92 9.64
C LYS A 32 11.20 -11.17 8.14
N GLU A 33 10.48 -12.16 7.61
CA GLU A 33 10.44 -12.45 6.18
C GLU A 33 9.84 -11.30 5.39
N ILE A 34 8.77 -10.70 5.91
CA ILE A 34 8.15 -9.50 5.33
C ILE A 34 9.18 -8.37 5.20
N ASN A 35 9.86 -8.03 6.28
CA ASN A 35 10.85 -6.96 6.28
C ASN A 35 12.02 -7.27 5.35
N GLN A 36 12.53 -8.50 5.33
CA GLN A 36 13.59 -8.90 4.40
C GLN A 36 13.18 -8.75 2.94
N SER A 37 11.96 -9.14 2.60
CA SER A 37 11.40 -9.01 1.25
C SER A 37 11.28 -7.53 0.82
N LEU A 38 10.82 -6.67 1.72
CA LEU A 38 10.67 -5.23 1.48
C LEU A 38 12.04 -4.55 1.30
N GLU A 39 13.00 -4.84 2.18
CA GLU A 39 14.38 -4.33 2.05
C GLU A 39 14.99 -4.78 0.71
N ARG A 40 14.80 -6.04 0.34
CA ARG A 40 15.29 -6.56 -0.93
C ARG A 40 14.66 -5.87 -2.13
N ALA A 41 13.37 -5.54 -2.05
CA ALA A 41 12.68 -4.79 -3.10
C ALA A 41 13.30 -3.39 -3.28
N VAL A 42 13.59 -2.68 -2.19
CA VAL A 42 14.27 -1.37 -2.24
C VAL A 42 15.66 -1.50 -2.87
N GLU A 43 16.47 -2.47 -2.43
CA GLU A 43 17.81 -2.74 -3.00
C GLU A 43 17.77 -3.00 -4.50
N LEU A 44 16.74 -3.68 -4.99
CA LEU A 44 16.54 -3.96 -6.42
C LEU A 44 16.00 -2.75 -7.19
N GLY A 45 15.73 -1.64 -6.51
CA GLY A 45 15.26 -0.39 -7.10
C GLY A 45 13.75 -0.31 -7.28
N CYS A 46 12.96 -1.09 -6.54
CA CYS A 46 11.51 -0.91 -6.50
C CYS A 46 11.19 0.41 -5.78
N THR A 47 10.42 1.27 -6.43
CA THR A 47 10.05 2.58 -5.88
C THR A 47 8.54 2.78 -5.72
N PHE A 48 7.72 1.85 -6.16
CA PHE A 48 6.26 1.96 -6.06
C PHE A 48 5.67 0.85 -5.21
N TYR A 49 4.93 1.22 -4.17
CA TYR A 49 4.34 0.31 -3.18
C TYR A 49 2.85 0.56 -3.07
N ASP A 50 2.04 -0.49 -3.22
CA ASP A 50 0.57 -0.44 -3.09
C ASP A 50 0.14 -1.15 -1.81
N THR A 51 -0.55 -0.43 -0.95
CA THR A 51 -1.13 -0.92 0.29
C THR A 51 -2.60 -0.50 0.43
N ALA A 52 -3.22 -0.83 1.53
CA ALA A 52 -4.55 -0.35 1.93
C ALA A 52 -4.70 -0.44 3.45
N TRP A 53 -5.50 0.45 4.03
CA TRP A 53 -5.90 0.32 5.43
C TRP A 53 -6.54 -1.04 5.73
N GLY A 54 -7.37 -1.54 4.81
CA GLY A 54 -8.03 -2.85 4.93
C GLY A 54 -7.08 -4.05 4.99
N TYR A 55 -5.80 -3.88 4.69
CA TYR A 55 -4.81 -4.94 4.76
C TYR A 55 -4.31 -5.09 6.21
N GLY A 56 -4.99 -5.99 6.97
CA GLY A 56 -4.70 -6.21 8.38
C GLY A 56 -5.07 -5.04 9.29
N SER A 57 -6.14 -4.28 8.94
CA SER A 57 -6.63 -3.14 9.73
C SER A 57 -5.54 -2.12 10.06
N GLY A 58 -4.79 -1.72 9.03
CA GLY A 58 -3.69 -0.75 9.13
C GLY A 58 -2.31 -1.37 9.34
N LYS A 59 -2.19 -2.66 9.63
CA LYS A 59 -0.87 -3.31 9.85
C LYS A 59 0.05 -3.17 8.64
N SER A 60 -0.47 -3.36 7.43
CA SER A 60 0.30 -3.22 6.20
C SER A 60 0.78 -1.79 5.98
N GLU A 61 -0.04 -0.78 6.29
CA GLU A 61 0.36 0.63 6.22
C GLU A 61 1.45 0.96 7.25
N GLN A 62 1.35 0.41 8.47
CA GLN A 62 2.37 0.58 9.49
C GLN A 62 3.73 0.05 9.03
N ILE A 63 3.78 -1.18 8.52
CA ILE A 63 5.00 -1.81 7.98
C ILE A 63 5.59 -0.97 6.85
N LEU A 64 4.75 -0.50 5.93
CA LEU A 64 5.20 0.36 4.83
C LEU A 64 5.70 1.72 5.33
N GLY A 65 5.03 2.31 6.32
CA GLY A 65 5.46 3.57 6.95
C GLY A 65 6.87 3.46 7.55
N GLU A 66 7.16 2.36 8.23
CA GLU A 66 8.50 2.07 8.77
C GLU A 66 9.56 1.93 7.66
N LEU A 67 9.22 1.23 6.56
CA LEU A 67 10.10 1.12 5.38
C LEU A 67 10.41 2.50 4.79
N VAL A 68 9.38 3.31 4.56
CA VAL A 68 9.52 4.67 3.99
C VAL A 68 10.38 5.55 4.91
N HIS A 69 10.19 5.44 6.22
CA HIS A 69 11.00 6.18 7.19
C HIS A 69 12.48 5.77 7.14
N ARG A 70 12.77 4.46 7.11
CA ARG A 70 14.16 3.96 6.99
C ARG A 70 14.81 4.38 5.67
N HIS A 71 14.04 4.44 4.58
CA HIS A 71 14.52 4.76 3.24
C HIS A 71 14.04 6.13 2.74
N SER A 72 13.99 7.13 3.61
CA SER A 72 13.47 8.48 3.31
C SER A 72 14.13 9.17 2.12
N LYS A 73 15.35 8.77 1.73
CA LYS A 73 16.09 9.30 0.58
C LYS A 73 15.91 8.48 -0.71
N ALA A 74 15.25 7.33 -0.65
CA ALA A 74 15.13 6.43 -1.80
C ALA A 74 14.03 6.84 -2.80
N GLY A 75 13.24 7.87 -2.51
CA GLY A 75 12.18 8.36 -3.40
C GLY A 75 11.05 7.34 -3.58
N LEU A 76 10.63 6.67 -2.50
CA LEU A 76 9.55 5.70 -2.54
C LEU A 76 8.19 6.41 -2.71
N TYR A 77 7.34 5.86 -3.56
CA TYR A 77 5.97 6.30 -3.81
C TYR A 77 5.00 5.26 -3.26
N VAL A 78 4.03 5.74 -2.52
CA VAL A 78 3.04 4.90 -1.83
C VAL A 78 1.65 5.20 -2.36
N ALA A 79 0.93 4.15 -2.71
CA ALA A 79 -0.51 4.18 -2.93
C ALA A 79 -1.20 3.43 -1.78
N THR A 80 -2.23 4.05 -1.23
CA THR A 80 -3.10 3.41 -0.23
C THR A 80 -4.58 3.67 -0.54
N LYS A 81 -5.47 3.02 0.19
CA LYS A 81 -6.91 3.03 -0.05
C LYS A 81 -7.64 3.34 1.25
N ILE A 82 -8.56 4.29 1.19
CA ILE A 82 -9.41 4.67 2.32
C ILE A 82 -10.46 3.56 2.53
N PRO A 83 -10.65 3.05 3.76
CA PRO A 83 -11.71 2.09 4.05
C PRO A 83 -13.09 2.75 3.98
N PRO A 84 -14.17 2.01 3.67
CA PRO A 84 -15.52 2.54 3.80
C PRO A 84 -15.82 2.90 5.26
N LYS A 85 -16.61 3.94 5.48
CA LYS A 85 -16.98 4.43 6.82
C LYS A 85 -17.61 3.37 7.71
N ASN A 86 -18.35 2.44 7.12
CA ASN A 86 -18.99 1.33 7.82
C ASN A 86 -18.08 0.11 8.03
N PHE A 87 -16.83 0.18 7.58
CA PHE A 87 -15.83 -0.91 7.63
C PHE A 87 -16.33 -2.26 7.08
N THR A 88 -17.34 -2.25 6.19
CA THR A 88 -17.89 -3.46 5.60
C THR A 88 -17.29 -3.72 4.22
N TRP A 89 -16.61 -4.85 4.09
CA TRP A 89 -15.99 -5.27 2.85
C TRP A 89 -16.18 -6.80 2.62
N PRO A 90 -16.50 -7.24 1.42
CA PRO A 90 -16.86 -6.46 0.23
C PRO A 90 -18.17 -5.69 0.40
N SER A 91 -18.37 -4.66 -0.45
CA SER A 91 -19.59 -3.88 -0.47
C SER A 91 -20.80 -4.77 -0.73
N GLN A 92 -21.87 -4.59 0.02
CA GLN A 92 -23.09 -5.36 -0.09
C GLN A 92 -24.09 -4.70 -1.05
N ARG A 93 -24.98 -5.51 -1.64
CA ARG A 93 -26.04 -4.99 -2.51
C ARG A 93 -26.94 -4.02 -1.73
N GLY A 94 -27.17 -2.85 -2.30
CA GLY A 94 -27.99 -1.80 -1.68
C GLY A 94 -27.19 -0.73 -0.92
N PHE A 95 -25.88 -0.90 -0.71
CA PHE A 95 -25.05 0.18 -0.19
C PHE A 95 -24.87 1.28 -1.23
N LYS A 96 -25.04 2.53 -0.78
CA LYS A 96 -24.77 3.70 -1.61
C LYS A 96 -23.38 4.22 -1.36
N LEU A 97 -22.77 4.80 -2.40
CA LEU A 97 -21.43 5.36 -2.32
C LEU A 97 -21.33 6.45 -1.23
N GLU A 98 -22.36 7.31 -1.15
CA GLU A 98 -22.46 8.39 -0.18
C GLU A 98 -22.51 7.91 1.28
N ASP A 99 -23.03 6.70 1.53
CA ASP A 99 -23.08 6.10 2.87
C ASP A 99 -21.71 5.51 3.27
N CYS A 100 -20.99 4.97 2.29
CA CYS A 100 -19.69 4.34 2.52
C CYS A 100 -18.54 5.34 2.50
N PHE A 101 -18.60 6.34 1.64
CA PHE A 101 -17.55 7.33 1.42
C PHE A 101 -18.09 8.76 1.38
N PRO A 102 -18.75 9.24 2.44
CA PRO A 102 -19.16 10.64 2.50
C PRO A 102 -17.93 11.56 2.54
N ALA A 103 -18.04 12.77 2.00
CA ALA A 103 -16.93 13.73 1.96
C ALA A 103 -16.32 14.03 3.35
N SER A 104 -17.13 13.93 4.40
CA SER A 104 -16.66 14.10 5.79
C SER A 104 -15.82 12.94 6.33
N HIS A 105 -15.74 11.81 5.60
CA HIS A 105 -14.94 10.64 5.96
C HIS A 105 -13.61 10.59 5.19
N ILE A 106 -13.56 11.21 4.02
CA ILE A 106 -12.39 11.28 3.17
C ILE A 106 -11.54 12.50 3.53
#